data_0b09f2b4cbd882ebcb9223ce9db3b690
#
_entry.id   0b09f2b4cbd882ebcb9223ce9db3b690
#
_cell.length_a   1.000
_cell.length_b   1.000
_cell.length_c   1.000
_cell.angle_alpha   90.00
_cell.angle_beta   90.00
_cell.angle_gamma   90.00
#
_symmetry.space_group_name_H-M   'P 1'
#
loop_
_entity.id
_entity.type
_entity.pdbx_description
1 polymer ?
#
loop_
_entity_poly.entity_id
_entity_poly.type
_entity_poly.pdbx_seq_one_letter_code
_entity_poly.pdbx_strand_id
1 'polypeptide(L)'
;PDDPTVMLTIAGMLPFKPVFLGLKERPSKRATSSQKCIRTNDIENVGVTARHHTFFEMLGNFSFGDYFKQDAIKWAWELVTNIYRLSPNNIIVSVFHQDEESAKIWRDEIGIHSDRIIKLGEKDNFWSSGKTGPCGPCSELYYDFNPEKGLKNIDLEDGNRFIEFYNLVFMQYNRDSDGKLTDLKCKNIDTGMGLERMAQILQRKSNNYETDLIFPIIQKVSEIANIDYFSSDERIKTSLKIIGDHTRAVIQLISDGVVASNLGRGYILRRLIRRMVRHGRLLDIKNEFLSKIAIVGIELMQNNYPDLRDNIGLILNEINIEEVRFRELSLIHI
;
A
#
# COMPACT_ATOMS: atom_id res chain seq x y z
N PRO A 1 8.27 -11.98 -7.45
CA PRO A 1 9.22 -12.13 -6.33
C PRO A 1 9.83 -13.53 -6.36
N ASP A 2 11.08 -13.63 -5.92
CA ASP A 2 11.79 -14.91 -5.82
C ASP A 2 11.48 -15.66 -4.52
N ASP A 3 10.56 -15.13 -3.71
CA ASP A 3 10.07 -15.79 -2.50
C ASP A 3 8.96 -16.78 -2.85
N PRO A 4 9.18 -18.11 -2.66
CA PRO A 4 8.19 -19.13 -2.98
C PRO A 4 6.98 -19.12 -2.05
N THR A 5 7.03 -18.38 -0.94
CA THR A 5 5.94 -18.31 0.05
C THR A 5 4.87 -17.29 -0.32
N VAL A 6 5.11 -16.43 -1.33
CA VAL A 6 4.17 -15.40 -1.77
C VAL A 6 4.04 -15.38 -3.29
N MET A 7 2.82 -15.19 -3.78
CA MET A 7 2.55 -15.10 -5.21
C MET A 7 2.94 -13.71 -5.77
N LEU A 8 2.72 -12.65 -4.99
CA LEU A 8 3.00 -11.26 -5.31
C LEU A 8 3.79 -10.61 -4.19
N THR A 9 4.54 -9.56 -4.49
CA THR A 9 5.23 -8.76 -3.48
C THR A 9 4.21 -7.91 -2.73
N ILE A 10 3.99 -8.19 -1.45
CA ILE A 10 2.97 -7.55 -0.60
C ILE A 10 3.56 -6.57 0.40
N ALA A 11 4.88 -6.52 0.56
CA ALA A 11 5.58 -5.64 1.52
C ALA A 11 7.03 -5.41 1.08
N GLY A 12 7.62 -4.31 1.54
CA GLY A 12 9.00 -3.92 1.23
C GLY A 12 10.07 -4.84 1.78
N MET A 13 9.76 -5.57 2.85
CA MET A 13 10.71 -6.47 3.52
C MET A 13 10.96 -7.80 2.78
N LEU A 14 10.08 -8.21 1.86
CA LEU A 14 10.16 -9.53 1.24
C LEU A 14 11.50 -9.85 0.58
N PRO A 15 12.15 -8.94 -0.17
CA PRO A 15 13.48 -9.19 -0.71
C PRO A 15 14.56 -9.42 0.36
N PHE A 16 14.33 -8.92 1.58
CA PHE A 16 15.27 -9.03 2.71
C PHE A 16 14.93 -10.16 3.69
N LYS A 17 13.84 -10.89 3.50
CA LYS A 17 13.42 -11.98 4.39
C LYS A 17 14.52 -13.01 4.67
N PRO A 18 15.31 -13.48 3.68
CA PRO A 18 16.43 -14.39 3.96
C PRO A 18 17.52 -13.77 4.82
N VAL A 19 17.73 -12.44 4.72
CA VAL A 19 18.71 -11.71 5.53
C VAL A 19 18.25 -11.62 6.98
N PHE A 20 16.98 -11.29 7.21
CA PHE A 20 16.38 -11.24 8.56
C PHE A 20 16.45 -12.60 9.27
N LEU A 21 16.29 -13.69 8.53
CA LEU A 21 16.41 -15.06 9.04
C LEU A 21 17.87 -15.52 9.22
N GLY A 22 18.85 -14.73 8.77
CA GLY A 22 20.27 -15.12 8.78
C GLY A 22 20.62 -16.25 7.80
N LEU A 23 19.79 -16.47 6.79
CA LEU A 23 19.99 -17.45 5.73
C LEU A 23 20.83 -16.91 4.57
N LYS A 24 20.95 -15.59 4.48
CA LYS A 24 21.75 -14.89 3.48
C LYS A 24 22.54 -13.77 4.18
N GLU A 25 23.76 -13.53 3.71
CA GLU A 25 24.54 -12.39 4.17
C GLU A 25 23.85 -11.07 3.81
N ARG A 26 23.93 -10.11 4.71
CA ARG A 26 23.39 -8.78 4.50
C ARG A 26 24.21 -8.02 3.43
N PRO A 27 23.60 -7.37 2.44
CA PRO A 27 24.33 -6.59 1.44
C PRO A 27 24.94 -5.31 2.05
N SER A 28 24.33 -4.82 3.12
CA SER A 28 24.81 -3.69 3.94
C SER A 28 24.22 -3.77 5.33
N LYS A 29 24.66 -2.88 6.26
CA LYS A 29 24.05 -2.78 7.58
C LYS A 29 22.66 -2.15 7.56
N ARG A 30 22.42 -1.27 6.60
CA ARG A 30 21.18 -0.48 6.40
C ARG A 30 20.78 -0.52 4.95
N ALA A 31 19.50 -0.40 4.69
CA ALA A 31 18.97 -0.23 3.35
C ALA A 31 17.75 0.70 3.37
N THR A 32 17.45 1.30 2.21
CA THR A 32 16.17 1.95 1.94
C THR A 32 15.64 1.45 0.62
N SER A 33 14.32 1.44 0.46
CA SER A 33 13.69 1.06 -0.81
C SER A 33 12.38 1.78 -1.01
N SER A 34 12.01 1.93 -2.30
CA SER A 34 10.64 2.14 -2.73
C SER A 34 10.21 0.86 -3.45
N GLN A 35 9.33 0.08 -2.82
CA GLN A 35 8.93 -1.23 -3.31
C GLN A 35 7.53 -1.19 -3.94
N LYS A 36 7.43 -1.63 -5.20
CA LYS A 36 6.13 -1.92 -5.82
C LYS A 36 5.46 -3.07 -5.07
N CYS A 37 4.24 -2.83 -4.58
CA CYS A 37 3.47 -3.83 -3.86
C CYS A 37 2.11 -4.07 -4.53
N ILE A 38 1.67 -5.32 -4.54
CA ILE A 38 0.33 -5.70 -4.97
C ILE A 38 -0.35 -6.52 -3.88
N ARG A 39 -1.49 -6.03 -3.39
CA ARG A 39 -2.37 -6.71 -2.44
C ARG A 39 -3.75 -6.92 -3.06
N THR A 40 -4.24 -8.15 -3.02
CA THR A 40 -5.55 -8.52 -3.58
C THR A 40 -6.50 -9.08 -2.53
N ASN A 41 -6.05 -9.21 -1.28
CA ASN A 41 -6.87 -9.72 -0.18
C ASN A 41 -8.09 -8.82 0.06
N ASP A 42 -7.88 -7.50 -0.03
CA ASP A 42 -8.88 -6.47 0.22
C ASP A 42 -9.44 -5.83 -1.06
N ILE A 43 -9.43 -6.56 -2.17
CA ILE A 43 -9.85 -6.04 -3.49
C ILE A 43 -11.27 -5.47 -3.46
N GLU A 44 -12.16 -5.98 -2.62
CA GLU A 44 -13.53 -5.50 -2.48
C GLU A 44 -13.62 -4.16 -1.75
N ASN A 45 -12.58 -3.79 -0.96
CA ASN A 45 -12.46 -2.50 -0.29
C ASN A 45 -11.90 -1.41 -1.20
N VAL A 46 -11.31 -1.78 -2.34
CA VAL A 46 -10.76 -0.84 -3.33
C VAL A 46 -11.89 0.00 -3.92
N GLY A 47 -11.72 1.31 -3.90
CA GLY A 47 -12.71 2.30 -4.35
C GLY A 47 -13.80 2.60 -3.33
N VAL A 48 -14.04 1.73 -2.34
CA VAL A 48 -15.05 1.90 -1.28
C VAL A 48 -14.47 2.67 -0.11
N THR A 49 -13.29 2.28 0.35
CA THR A 49 -12.59 3.00 1.43
C THR A 49 -11.65 4.06 0.84
N ALA A 50 -11.23 4.99 1.68
CA ALA A 50 -10.35 6.08 1.27
C ALA A 50 -8.89 5.65 0.97
N ARG A 51 -8.48 4.43 1.38
CA ARG A 51 -7.06 4.05 1.55
C ARG A 51 -6.63 2.69 1.00
N HIS A 52 -7.55 1.82 0.57
CA HIS A 52 -7.19 0.50 0.04
C HIS A 52 -6.88 0.57 -1.44
N HIS A 53 -5.75 -0.02 -1.82
CA HIS A 53 -5.27 -0.10 -3.19
C HIS A 53 -4.87 -1.52 -3.55
N THR A 54 -5.01 -1.86 -4.84
CA THR A 54 -4.44 -3.09 -5.39
C THR A 54 -2.94 -2.94 -5.58
N PHE A 55 -2.52 -1.86 -6.23
CA PHE A 55 -1.12 -1.46 -6.39
C PHE A 55 -0.82 -0.25 -5.51
N PHE A 56 0.28 -0.29 -4.78
CA PHE A 56 0.82 0.84 -4.04
C PHE A 56 2.33 0.73 -3.91
N GLU A 57 2.96 1.84 -3.57
CA GLU A 57 4.40 1.90 -3.34
C GLU A 57 4.67 1.99 -1.85
N MET A 58 5.52 1.09 -1.35
CA MET A 58 5.93 1.08 0.05
C MET A 58 7.35 1.62 0.17
N LEU A 59 7.47 2.76 0.83
CA LEU A 59 8.75 3.35 1.20
C LEU A 59 9.24 2.69 2.49
N GLY A 60 10.45 2.16 2.50
CA GLY A 60 10.99 1.45 3.64
C GLY A 60 12.41 1.83 3.98
N ASN A 61 12.74 1.77 5.27
CA ASN A 61 14.10 1.78 5.78
C ASN A 61 14.32 0.57 6.68
N PHE A 62 15.47 -0.05 6.54
CA PHE A 62 15.79 -1.36 7.12
C PHE A 62 17.08 -1.32 7.89
N SER A 63 17.13 -2.06 9.01
CA SER A 63 18.33 -2.33 9.78
C SER A 63 18.56 -3.83 9.90
N PHE A 64 19.75 -4.27 9.57
CA PHE A 64 20.18 -5.67 9.68
C PHE A 64 21.20 -5.80 10.82
N GLY A 65 20.69 -5.70 12.07
CA GLY A 65 21.50 -5.76 13.28
C GLY A 65 22.41 -4.55 13.48
N ASP A 66 21.97 -3.35 13.12
CA ASP A 66 22.72 -2.10 13.27
C ASP A 66 22.00 -1.15 14.22
N TYR A 67 20.90 -0.50 13.82
CA TYR A 67 20.06 0.30 14.72
C TYR A 67 18.77 -0.46 15.08
N PHE A 68 18.12 -0.04 16.18
CA PHE A 68 16.87 -0.66 16.62
C PHE A 68 15.84 0.39 17.03
N LYS A 69 14.96 0.10 18.00
CA LYS A 69 13.78 0.90 18.35
C LYS A 69 14.06 2.38 18.54
N GLN A 70 15.06 2.72 19.36
CA GLN A 70 15.35 4.11 19.73
C GLN A 70 15.65 4.98 18.51
N ASP A 71 16.60 4.55 17.67
CA ASP A 71 16.94 5.30 16.46
C ASP A 71 15.82 5.26 15.42
N ALA A 72 15.15 4.10 15.24
CA ALA A 72 14.06 3.97 14.29
C ALA A 72 12.91 4.93 14.62
N ILE A 73 12.50 5.00 15.87
CA ILE A 73 11.44 5.90 16.35
C ILE A 73 11.87 7.35 16.20
N LYS A 74 13.08 7.70 16.61
CA LYS A 74 13.62 9.06 16.53
C LYS A 74 13.68 9.55 15.07
N TRP A 75 14.20 8.74 14.16
CA TRP A 75 14.31 9.11 12.75
C TRP A 75 12.94 9.14 12.05
N ALA A 76 12.01 8.25 12.41
CA ALA A 76 10.66 8.32 11.91
C ALA A 76 9.98 9.63 12.33
N TRP A 77 10.13 10.03 13.59
CA TRP A 77 9.61 11.31 14.07
C TRP A 77 10.24 12.52 13.38
N GLU A 78 11.56 12.52 13.25
CA GLU A 78 12.29 13.57 12.53
C GLU A 78 11.83 13.67 11.06
N LEU A 79 11.69 12.54 10.38
CA LEU A 79 11.22 12.48 8.99
C LEU A 79 9.83 13.14 8.86
N VAL A 80 8.88 12.74 9.69
CA VAL A 80 7.50 13.18 9.54
C VAL A 80 7.29 14.62 10.02
N THR A 81 8.00 15.07 11.05
CA THR A 81 7.80 16.43 11.62
C THR A 81 8.74 17.47 11.01
N ASN A 82 10.01 17.16 10.79
CA ASN A 82 11.00 18.13 10.32
C ASN A 82 11.11 18.15 8.79
N ILE A 83 11.07 16.99 8.13
CA ILE A 83 11.21 16.90 6.67
C ILE A 83 9.86 17.06 5.99
N TYR A 84 8.85 16.26 6.35
CA TYR A 84 7.50 16.39 5.78
C TYR A 84 6.69 17.52 6.41
N ARG A 85 7.16 18.10 7.53
CA ARG A 85 6.54 19.24 8.22
C ARG A 85 5.10 18.98 8.65
N LEU A 86 4.80 17.74 9.02
CA LEU A 86 3.51 17.43 9.63
C LEU A 86 3.47 18.01 11.05
N SER A 87 2.32 18.58 11.42
CA SER A 87 2.13 19.06 12.77
C SER A 87 2.12 17.92 13.77
N PRO A 88 2.92 17.97 14.85
CA PRO A 88 2.87 16.99 15.93
C PRO A 88 1.46 16.80 16.52
N ASN A 89 0.63 17.82 16.48
CA ASN A 89 -0.75 17.80 16.97
C ASN A 89 -1.68 16.94 16.11
N ASN A 90 -1.29 16.61 14.88
CA ASN A 90 -2.04 15.73 13.99
C ASN A 90 -1.54 14.28 14.03
N ILE A 91 -0.54 13.96 14.85
CA ILE A 91 0.05 12.61 14.88
C ILE A 91 -0.38 11.87 16.14
N ILE A 92 -0.92 10.68 15.95
CA ILE A 92 -1.17 9.67 16.98
C ILE A 92 -0.22 8.51 16.70
N VAL A 93 0.31 7.87 17.74
CA VAL A 93 1.12 6.67 17.61
C VAL A 93 0.46 5.50 18.29
N SER A 94 0.56 4.32 17.70
CA SER A 94 0.21 3.08 18.37
C SER A 94 1.45 2.27 18.74
N VAL A 95 1.33 1.46 19.76
CA VAL A 95 2.37 0.52 20.22
C VAL A 95 1.73 -0.80 20.62
N PHE A 96 2.45 -1.89 20.47
CA PHE A 96 2.02 -3.17 21.02
C PHE A 96 1.86 -3.07 22.55
N HIS A 97 0.75 -3.55 23.09
CA HIS A 97 0.38 -3.34 24.49
C HIS A 97 1.41 -3.88 25.52
N GLN A 98 2.27 -4.84 25.10
CA GLN A 98 3.35 -5.38 25.93
C GLN A 98 4.71 -4.71 25.64
N ASP A 99 4.81 -3.80 24.66
CA ASP A 99 6.05 -3.11 24.32
C ASP A 99 6.19 -1.78 25.06
N GLU A 100 6.47 -1.89 26.37
CA GLU A 100 6.71 -0.72 27.23
C GLU A 100 7.95 0.07 26.82
N GLU A 101 8.95 -0.57 26.18
CA GLU A 101 10.15 0.10 25.69
C GLU A 101 9.80 1.13 24.63
N SER A 102 9.02 0.76 23.61
CA SER A 102 8.59 1.69 22.57
C SER A 102 7.68 2.79 23.12
N ALA A 103 6.76 2.45 24.02
CA ALA A 103 5.89 3.44 24.66
C ALA A 103 6.71 4.48 25.46
N LYS A 104 7.75 4.03 26.15
CA LYS A 104 8.66 4.91 26.90
C LYS A 104 9.48 5.81 25.96
N ILE A 105 10.01 5.30 24.86
CA ILE A 105 10.75 6.10 23.89
C ILE A 105 9.85 7.21 23.31
N TRP A 106 8.63 6.89 22.90
CA TRP A 106 7.67 7.89 22.39
C TRP A 106 7.36 8.98 23.43
N ARG A 107 7.12 8.58 24.69
CA ARG A 107 6.75 9.50 25.75
C ARG A 107 7.92 10.33 26.26
N ASP A 108 9.03 9.65 26.63
CA ASP A 108 10.10 10.27 27.42
C ASP A 108 11.21 10.88 26.56
N GLU A 109 11.49 10.29 25.37
CA GLU A 109 12.55 10.77 24.48
C GLU A 109 12.04 11.67 23.36
N ILE A 110 10.90 11.29 22.76
CA ILE A 110 10.25 12.09 21.71
C ILE A 110 9.38 13.19 22.31
N GLY A 111 8.80 12.97 23.49
CA GLY A 111 7.95 13.94 24.19
C GLY A 111 6.49 13.94 23.72
N ILE A 112 6.00 12.83 23.16
CA ILE A 112 4.58 12.73 22.80
C ILE A 112 3.73 12.58 24.06
N HIS A 113 2.65 13.35 24.16
CA HIS A 113 1.72 13.24 25.28
C HIS A 113 1.11 11.84 25.36
N SER A 114 0.97 11.28 26.57
CA SER A 114 0.53 9.91 26.81
C SER A 114 -0.82 9.59 26.14
N ASP A 115 -1.74 10.56 26.07
CA ASP A 115 -3.06 10.37 25.43
C ASP A 115 -2.99 10.19 23.90
N ARG A 116 -1.81 10.42 23.29
CA ARG A 116 -1.53 10.18 21.88
C ARG A 116 -0.78 8.88 21.61
N ILE A 117 -0.51 8.09 22.66
CA ILE A 117 0.14 6.79 22.57
C ILE A 117 -0.89 5.72 22.87
N ILE A 118 -1.38 5.06 21.83
CA ILE A 118 -2.47 4.08 21.92
C ILE A 118 -1.86 2.69 22.00
N LYS A 119 -2.21 1.92 23.04
CA LYS A 119 -1.76 0.53 23.20
C LYS A 119 -2.76 -0.41 22.52
N LEU A 120 -2.30 -1.15 21.50
CA LEU A 120 -3.12 -2.09 20.74
C LEU A 120 -2.65 -3.55 20.93
N GLY A 121 -3.49 -4.48 20.51
CA GLY A 121 -3.25 -5.91 20.66
C GLY A 121 -2.39 -6.51 19.55
N GLU A 122 -2.27 -7.85 19.59
CA GLU A 122 -1.48 -8.62 18.63
C GLU A 122 -2.01 -8.47 17.19
N LYS A 123 -3.33 -8.32 17.02
CA LYS A 123 -3.95 -8.15 15.71
C LYS A 123 -3.42 -6.93 14.96
N ASP A 124 -3.13 -5.84 15.68
CA ASP A 124 -2.85 -4.53 15.10
C ASP A 124 -1.35 -4.18 15.20
N ASN A 125 -0.73 -4.42 16.36
CA ASN A 125 0.65 -4.01 16.61
C ASN A 125 1.65 -5.17 16.83
N PHE A 126 1.39 -6.35 16.25
CA PHE A 126 2.36 -7.43 16.17
C PHE A 126 2.43 -7.98 14.74
N TRP A 127 3.45 -7.58 14.01
CA TRP A 127 3.61 -7.94 12.60
C TRP A 127 4.29 -9.30 12.41
N SER A 128 3.85 -10.06 11.40
CA SER A 128 4.45 -11.34 11.02
C SER A 128 4.49 -11.48 9.49
N SER A 129 5.58 -12.03 8.96
CA SER A 129 5.74 -12.26 7.52
C SER A 129 4.86 -13.38 6.95
N GLY A 130 4.02 -13.98 7.77
CA GLY A 130 3.12 -15.08 7.45
C GLY A 130 2.85 -15.95 8.67
N LYS A 131 2.39 -17.17 8.48
CA LYS A 131 2.18 -18.13 9.59
C LYS A 131 3.49 -18.49 10.29
N THR A 132 4.60 -18.51 9.54
CA THR A 132 5.96 -18.77 10.01
C THR A 132 6.92 -17.73 9.47
N GLY A 133 8.01 -17.48 10.18
CA GLY A 133 9.06 -16.54 9.74
C GLY A 133 9.30 -15.38 10.72
N PRO A 134 10.04 -14.36 10.26
CA PRO A 134 10.42 -13.24 11.11
C PRO A 134 9.19 -12.43 11.50
N CYS A 135 9.14 -12.00 12.77
CA CYS A 135 8.04 -11.26 13.34
C CYS A 135 8.49 -10.42 14.53
N GLY A 136 7.62 -9.55 15.01
CA GLY A 136 7.86 -8.74 16.20
C GLY A 136 6.79 -7.67 16.41
N PRO A 137 6.84 -7.00 17.58
CA PRO A 137 5.96 -5.88 17.85
C PRO A 137 6.22 -4.75 16.87
N CYS A 138 5.20 -3.93 16.63
CA CYS A 138 5.35 -2.76 15.80
C CYS A 138 4.72 -1.52 16.46
N SER A 139 5.12 -0.37 15.95
CA SER A 139 4.58 0.93 16.30
C SER A 139 4.16 1.64 15.01
N GLU A 140 2.96 2.16 14.98
CA GLU A 140 2.40 2.79 13.80
C GLU A 140 2.14 4.27 14.06
N LEU A 141 2.35 5.08 13.02
CA LEU A 141 2.02 6.50 13.03
C LEU A 141 0.74 6.73 12.23
N TYR A 142 -0.22 7.38 12.85
CA TYR A 142 -1.50 7.78 12.30
C TYR A 142 -1.57 9.29 12.15
N TYR A 143 -2.17 9.74 11.07
CA TYR A 143 -2.50 11.15 10.88
C TYR A 143 -3.97 11.39 11.23
N ASP A 144 -4.22 12.34 12.13
CA ASP A 144 -5.55 12.81 12.53
C ASP A 144 -5.93 14.00 11.65
N PHE A 145 -6.93 13.83 10.78
CA PHE A 145 -7.46 14.89 9.93
C PHE A 145 -8.33 15.89 10.69
N ASN A 146 -8.79 15.55 11.89
CA ASN A 146 -9.68 16.38 12.72
C ASN A 146 -9.18 16.49 14.17
N PRO A 147 -7.96 17.01 14.41
CA PRO A 147 -7.39 17.09 15.76
C PRO A 147 -8.21 17.96 16.72
N GLU A 148 -9.03 18.87 16.21
CA GLU A 148 -9.96 19.70 16.99
C GLU A 148 -11.04 18.90 17.74
N LYS A 149 -11.32 17.66 17.33
CA LYS A 149 -12.24 16.73 18.03
C LYS A 149 -11.66 16.24 19.36
N GLY A 150 -10.39 16.56 19.65
CA GLY A 150 -9.72 16.16 20.89
C GLY A 150 -9.33 14.69 20.93
N LEU A 151 -8.79 14.27 22.10
CA LEU A 151 -8.18 12.94 22.30
C LEU A 151 -9.09 11.96 23.07
N LYS A 152 -10.34 12.33 23.36
CA LYS A 152 -11.27 11.44 24.05
C LYS A 152 -11.86 10.43 23.08
N ASN A 153 -11.86 9.15 23.47
CA ASN A 153 -12.46 8.05 22.69
C ASN A 153 -11.88 7.94 21.28
N ILE A 154 -10.54 7.92 21.17
CA ILE A 154 -9.85 7.70 19.90
C ILE A 154 -10.18 6.30 19.41
N ASP A 155 -10.76 6.22 18.21
CA ASP A 155 -10.97 5.01 17.45
C ASP A 155 -10.12 5.08 16.18
N LEU A 156 -8.97 4.40 16.16
CA LEU A 156 -8.04 4.38 15.02
C LEU A 156 -8.61 3.63 13.80
N GLU A 157 -9.70 2.88 13.97
CA GLU A 157 -10.42 2.24 12.85
C GLU A 157 -11.34 3.22 12.11
N ASP A 158 -11.66 4.41 12.68
CA ASP A 158 -12.38 5.47 11.98
C ASP A 158 -11.53 6.06 10.84
N GLY A 159 -11.62 5.44 9.68
CA GLY A 159 -10.90 5.83 8.48
C GLY A 159 -11.28 7.20 7.90
N ASN A 160 -12.33 7.88 8.41
CA ASN A 160 -12.67 9.25 8.05
C ASN A 160 -11.86 10.27 8.85
N ARG A 161 -11.37 9.87 10.01
CA ARG A 161 -10.57 10.72 10.88
C ARG A 161 -9.09 10.35 10.87
N PHE A 162 -8.77 9.05 10.91
CA PHE A 162 -7.40 8.59 11.05
C PHE A 162 -6.93 7.79 9.84
N ILE A 163 -5.71 8.03 9.43
CA ILE A 163 -5.02 7.22 8.44
C ILE A 163 -3.67 6.76 9.01
N GLU A 164 -3.49 5.44 9.16
CA GLU A 164 -2.18 4.86 9.37
C GLU A 164 -1.35 5.09 8.11
N PHE A 165 -0.19 5.74 8.23
CA PHE A 165 0.65 6.03 7.09
C PHE A 165 2.06 5.47 7.19
N TYR A 166 2.55 5.14 8.40
CA TYR A 166 3.90 4.64 8.61
C TYR A 166 3.91 3.58 9.71
N ASN A 167 4.43 2.39 9.41
CA ASN A 167 4.57 1.28 10.33
C ASN A 167 6.06 0.99 10.59
N LEU A 168 6.46 0.92 11.86
CA LEU A 168 7.81 0.58 12.32
C LEU A 168 7.76 -0.81 12.94
N VAL A 169 8.32 -1.80 12.27
CA VAL A 169 8.34 -3.19 12.75
C VAL A 169 9.68 -3.50 13.42
N PHE A 170 9.62 -3.91 14.69
CA PHE A 170 10.76 -4.30 15.50
C PHE A 170 10.96 -5.81 15.40
N MET A 171 11.63 -6.24 14.33
CA MET A 171 11.84 -7.64 14.00
C MET A 171 12.85 -8.27 14.96
N GLN A 172 12.36 -9.02 15.92
CA GLN A 172 13.22 -9.63 16.94
C GLN A 172 12.97 -11.12 17.16
N TYR A 173 11.87 -11.66 16.60
CA TYR A 173 11.50 -13.07 16.77
C TYR A 173 11.37 -13.79 15.42
N ASN A 174 11.55 -15.11 15.46
CA ASN A 174 11.14 -16.05 14.42
C ASN A 174 10.00 -16.92 14.95
N ARG A 175 8.89 -17.00 14.25
CA ARG A 175 7.76 -17.89 14.56
C ARG A 175 7.89 -19.18 13.77
N ASP A 176 7.89 -20.32 14.47
CA ASP A 176 7.91 -21.64 13.85
C ASP A 176 6.52 -22.15 13.45
N SER A 177 6.45 -23.41 12.92
CA SER A 177 5.19 -24.04 12.51
C SER A 177 4.22 -24.27 13.65
N ASP A 178 4.70 -24.38 14.88
CA ASP A 178 3.89 -24.62 16.07
C ASP A 178 3.44 -23.31 16.75
N GLY A 179 3.83 -22.17 16.14
CA GLY A 179 3.52 -20.83 16.65
C GLY A 179 4.46 -20.33 17.74
N LYS A 180 5.50 -21.10 18.07
CA LYS A 180 6.48 -20.73 19.08
C LYS A 180 7.41 -19.64 18.58
N LEU A 181 7.64 -18.64 19.42
CA LEU A 181 8.57 -17.54 19.15
C LEU A 181 9.96 -17.88 19.70
N THR A 182 10.96 -17.68 18.87
CA THR A 182 12.39 -17.76 19.23
C THR A 182 13.08 -16.48 18.80
N ASP A 183 14.07 -16.01 19.57
CA ASP A 183 14.81 -14.81 19.24
C ASP A 183 15.57 -14.97 17.91
N LEU A 184 15.55 -13.94 17.08
CA LEU A 184 16.44 -13.83 15.92
C LEU A 184 17.89 -13.61 16.39
N LYS A 185 18.86 -14.01 15.57
CA LYS A 185 20.30 -13.79 15.84
C LYS A 185 20.63 -12.32 16.06
N CYS A 186 19.93 -11.44 15.36
CA CYS A 186 20.07 -9.99 15.46
C CYS A 186 18.68 -9.36 15.55
N LYS A 187 18.58 -8.25 16.27
CA LYS A 187 17.41 -7.37 16.24
C LYS A 187 17.48 -6.53 14.99
N ASN A 188 16.39 -6.49 14.24
CA ASN A 188 16.32 -5.83 12.95
C ASN A 188 15.17 -4.82 12.92
N ILE A 189 15.24 -3.89 11.99
CA ILE A 189 14.16 -2.94 11.69
C ILE A 189 13.66 -3.20 10.27
N ASP A 190 12.34 -3.30 10.14
CA ASP A 190 11.58 -3.20 8.91
C ASP A 190 10.61 -2.04 9.05
N THR A 191 10.53 -1.17 8.07
CA THR A 191 9.52 -0.12 8.06
C THR A 191 8.76 -0.09 6.75
N GLY A 192 7.51 0.39 6.81
CA GLY A 192 6.68 0.58 5.64
C GLY A 192 5.85 1.85 5.74
N MET A 193 6.10 2.80 4.84
CA MET A 193 5.28 3.99 4.66
C MET A 193 4.58 3.90 3.30
N GLY A 194 3.25 4.02 3.28
CA GLY A 194 2.49 4.06 2.03
C GLY A 194 2.69 5.38 1.31
N LEU A 195 3.25 5.36 0.09
CA LEU A 195 3.44 6.58 -0.71
C LEU A 195 2.11 7.28 -0.95
N GLU A 196 1.08 6.54 -1.35
CA GLU A 196 -0.25 7.07 -1.65
C GLU A 196 -0.91 7.72 -0.43
N ARG A 197 -0.74 7.11 0.76
CA ARG A 197 -1.23 7.66 2.04
C ARG A 197 -0.49 8.95 2.42
N MET A 198 0.84 8.97 2.26
CA MET A 198 1.62 10.16 2.50
C MET A 198 1.28 11.28 1.50
N ALA A 199 1.08 10.95 0.21
CA ALA A 199 0.64 11.90 -0.79
C ALA A 199 -0.73 12.51 -0.44
N GLN A 200 -1.69 11.71 0.04
CA GLN A 200 -2.97 12.22 0.52
C GLN A 200 -2.80 13.26 1.64
N ILE A 201 -1.98 12.95 2.63
CA ILE A 201 -1.72 13.84 3.77
C ILE A 201 -1.08 15.14 3.30
N LEU A 202 0.00 15.07 2.51
CA LEU A 202 0.75 16.24 2.05
C LEU A 202 -0.06 17.12 1.09
N GLN A 203 -0.88 16.51 0.23
CA GLN A 203 -1.75 17.22 -0.71
C GLN A 203 -3.10 17.62 -0.09
N ARG A 204 -3.36 17.26 1.18
CA ARG A 204 -4.59 17.54 1.91
C ARG A 204 -5.84 17.09 1.15
N LYS A 205 -5.80 15.87 0.59
CA LYS A 205 -6.92 15.29 -0.14
C LYS A 205 -7.82 14.47 0.79
N SER A 206 -9.09 14.33 0.42
CA SER A 206 -10.07 13.57 1.20
C SER A 206 -9.83 12.05 1.16
N ASN A 207 -9.16 11.57 0.10
CA ASN A 207 -8.80 10.17 -0.07
C ASN A 207 -7.58 10.03 -1.00
N ASN A 208 -6.95 8.85 -1.01
CA ASN A 208 -5.76 8.58 -1.82
C ASN A 208 -6.01 8.70 -3.33
N TYR A 209 -7.24 8.42 -3.78
CA TYR A 209 -7.60 8.44 -5.21
C TYR A 209 -7.63 9.84 -5.82
N GLU A 210 -7.76 10.88 -5.00
CA GLU A 210 -7.78 12.28 -5.43
C GLU A 210 -6.40 12.93 -5.47
N THR A 211 -5.36 12.15 -5.20
CA THR A 211 -3.97 12.61 -5.34
C THR A 211 -3.52 12.65 -6.80
N ASP A 212 -2.45 13.37 -7.08
CA ASP A 212 -1.82 13.44 -8.39
C ASP A 212 -1.29 12.08 -8.90
N LEU A 213 -1.15 11.09 -8.01
CA LEU A 213 -0.71 9.74 -8.34
C LEU A 213 -1.79 8.90 -9.05
N ILE A 214 -3.08 9.22 -8.86
CA ILE A 214 -4.18 8.39 -9.34
C ILE A 214 -5.24 9.21 -10.07
N PHE A 215 -5.54 10.42 -9.59
CA PHE A 215 -6.66 11.22 -10.08
C PHE A 215 -6.63 11.50 -11.59
N PRO A 216 -5.48 11.73 -12.25
CA PRO A 216 -5.45 11.94 -13.71
C PRO A 216 -6.00 10.73 -14.50
N ILE A 217 -5.82 9.49 -13.99
CA ILE A 217 -6.42 8.30 -14.61
C ILE A 217 -7.93 8.34 -14.42
N ILE A 218 -8.40 8.64 -13.21
CA ILE A 218 -9.83 8.78 -12.89
C ILE A 218 -10.47 9.86 -13.77
N GLN A 219 -9.81 10.99 -13.92
CA GLN A 219 -10.26 12.09 -14.78
C GLN A 219 -10.41 11.63 -16.22
N LYS A 220 -9.45 10.86 -16.74
CA LYS A 220 -9.54 10.31 -18.10
C LYS A 220 -10.71 9.35 -18.26
N VAL A 221 -11.01 8.53 -17.28
CA VAL A 221 -12.21 7.66 -17.30
C VAL A 221 -13.49 8.52 -17.28
N SER A 222 -13.53 9.57 -16.46
CA SER A 222 -14.65 10.52 -16.36
C SER A 222 -14.93 11.20 -17.70
N GLU A 223 -13.86 11.66 -18.40
CA GLU A 223 -13.97 12.23 -19.75
C GLU A 223 -14.57 11.24 -20.75
N ILE A 224 -14.09 9.98 -20.76
CA ILE A 224 -14.56 8.94 -21.66
C ILE A 224 -16.03 8.59 -21.39
N ALA A 225 -16.43 8.57 -20.13
CA ALA A 225 -17.80 8.29 -19.70
C ALA A 225 -18.73 9.51 -19.81
N ASN A 226 -18.19 10.71 -20.09
CA ASN A 226 -18.90 11.99 -20.02
C ASN A 226 -19.59 12.22 -18.66
N ILE A 227 -18.86 11.98 -17.58
CA ILE A 227 -19.30 12.07 -16.18
C ILE A 227 -18.38 13.04 -15.43
N ASP A 228 -18.93 13.91 -14.58
CA ASP A 228 -18.13 14.67 -13.63
C ASP A 228 -17.98 13.92 -12.30
N TYR A 229 -16.73 13.66 -11.92
CA TYR A 229 -16.40 12.91 -10.69
C TYR A 229 -16.95 13.57 -9.42
N PHE A 230 -16.79 14.90 -9.28
CA PHE A 230 -17.10 15.56 -8.02
C PHE A 230 -18.61 15.70 -7.77
N SER A 231 -19.42 15.83 -8.80
CA SER A 231 -20.88 15.93 -8.71
C SER A 231 -21.58 14.56 -8.73
N SER A 232 -20.84 13.46 -8.95
CA SER A 232 -21.38 12.10 -9.03
C SER A 232 -21.72 11.51 -7.67
N ASP A 233 -22.63 10.54 -7.67
CA ASP A 233 -22.94 9.72 -6.51
C ASP A 233 -21.78 8.76 -6.15
N GLU A 234 -21.84 8.17 -4.95
CA GLU A 234 -20.77 7.31 -4.45
C GLU A 234 -20.60 6.00 -5.26
N ARG A 235 -21.62 5.50 -5.95
CA ARG A 235 -21.52 4.28 -6.79
C ARG A 235 -20.71 4.57 -8.05
N ILE A 236 -20.95 5.72 -8.64
CA ILE A 236 -20.20 6.21 -9.81
C ILE A 236 -18.75 6.48 -9.39
N LYS A 237 -18.52 7.23 -8.30
CA LYS A 237 -17.18 7.49 -7.76
C LYS A 237 -16.43 6.20 -7.46
N THR A 238 -17.09 5.21 -6.84
CA THR A 238 -16.48 3.90 -6.56
C THR A 238 -16.03 3.21 -7.85
N SER A 239 -16.84 3.22 -8.91
CA SER A 239 -16.48 2.63 -10.19
C SER A 239 -15.27 3.33 -10.83
N LEU A 240 -15.25 4.66 -10.80
CA LEU A 240 -14.13 5.48 -11.29
C LEU A 240 -12.83 5.20 -10.51
N LYS A 241 -12.91 5.13 -9.18
CA LYS A 241 -11.78 4.82 -8.29
C LYS A 241 -11.21 3.42 -8.54
N ILE A 242 -12.09 2.41 -8.70
CA ILE A 242 -11.67 1.03 -9.01
C ILE A 242 -10.90 0.99 -10.33
N ILE A 243 -11.41 1.64 -11.38
CA ILE A 243 -10.74 1.67 -12.67
C ILE A 243 -9.38 2.38 -12.55
N GLY A 244 -9.31 3.52 -11.86
CA GLY A 244 -8.06 4.26 -11.64
C GLY A 244 -7.00 3.45 -10.91
N ASP A 245 -7.37 2.77 -9.82
CA ASP A 245 -6.48 1.91 -9.05
C ASP A 245 -5.97 0.72 -9.89
N HIS A 246 -6.90 -0.04 -10.46
CA HIS A 246 -6.55 -1.26 -11.18
C HIS A 246 -5.72 -0.99 -12.44
N THR A 247 -5.85 0.19 -13.06
CA THR A 247 -5.03 0.61 -14.19
C THR A 247 -3.55 0.59 -13.81
N ARG A 248 -3.17 1.17 -12.66
CA ARG A 248 -1.78 1.16 -12.17
C ARG A 248 -1.27 -0.27 -11.94
N ALA A 249 -2.09 -1.10 -11.30
CA ALA A 249 -1.75 -2.50 -11.02
C ALA A 249 -1.54 -3.32 -12.31
N VAL A 250 -2.44 -3.18 -13.28
CA VAL A 250 -2.37 -3.89 -14.57
C VAL A 250 -1.13 -3.50 -15.36
N ILE A 251 -0.84 -2.21 -15.46
CA ILE A 251 0.34 -1.69 -16.15
C ILE A 251 1.63 -2.30 -15.56
N GLN A 252 1.76 -2.27 -14.24
CA GLN A 252 2.96 -2.75 -13.55
C GLN A 252 3.10 -4.29 -13.66
N LEU A 253 1.99 -5.04 -13.52
CA LEU A 253 2.01 -6.49 -13.67
C LEU A 253 2.47 -6.92 -15.08
N ILE A 254 1.95 -6.29 -16.13
CA ILE A 254 2.31 -6.62 -17.51
C ILE A 254 3.77 -6.23 -17.77
N SER A 255 4.19 -5.04 -17.33
CA SER A 255 5.58 -4.59 -17.49
C SER A 255 6.57 -5.52 -16.78
N ASP A 256 6.18 -6.11 -15.64
CA ASP A 256 6.97 -7.12 -14.92
C ASP A 256 6.84 -8.54 -15.51
N GLY A 257 6.26 -8.70 -16.72
CA GLY A 257 6.20 -9.93 -17.48
C GLY A 257 5.04 -10.88 -17.14
N VAL A 258 4.00 -10.38 -16.45
CA VAL A 258 2.79 -11.18 -16.18
C VAL A 258 1.86 -11.15 -17.40
N VAL A 259 1.45 -12.31 -17.87
CA VAL A 259 0.49 -12.50 -18.96
C VAL A 259 -0.83 -13.01 -18.40
N ALA A 260 -1.96 -12.52 -18.92
CA ALA A 260 -3.29 -12.92 -18.46
C ALA A 260 -3.56 -14.42 -18.69
N SER A 261 -3.93 -15.13 -17.63
CA SER A 261 -4.16 -16.58 -17.68
C SER A 261 -5.24 -17.03 -16.68
N ASN A 262 -5.50 -18.33 -16.61
CA ASN A 262 -6.47 -18.90 -15.66
C ASN A 262 -5.86 -19.26 -14.30
N LEU A 263 -4.54 -19.19 -14.15
CA LEU A 263 -3.83 -19.63 -12.95
C LEU A 263 -2.82 -18.58 -12.47
N GLY A 264 -2.49 -18.64 -11.18
CA GLY A 264 -1.42 -17.89 -10.58
C GLY A 264 -1.55 -16.36 -10.76
N ARG A 265 -0.43 -15.70 -11.03
CA ARG A 265 -0.35 -14.24 -11.23
C ARG A 265 -1.19 -13.77 -12.42
N GLY A 266 -1.23 -14.57 -13.49
CA GLY A 266 -2.01 -14.27 -14.69
C GLY A 266 -3.52 -14.25 -14.44
N TYR A 267 -4.02 -15.08 -13.51
CA TYR A 267 -5.41 -15.02 -13.08
C TYR A 267 -5.73 -13.70 -12.37
N ILE A 268 -4.82 -13.22 -11.54
CA ILE A 268 -4.99 -11.93 -10.86
C ILE A 268 -5.05 -10.79 -11.88
N LEU A 269 -4.10 -10.76 -12.83
CA LEU A 269 -4.10 -9.77 -13.91
C LEU A 269 -5.43 -9.79 -14.69
N ARG A 270 -5.87 -10.98 -15.12
CA ARG A 270 -7.15 -11.16 -15.82
C ARG A 270 -8.33 -10.66 -15.00
N ARG A 271 -8.37 -10.98 -13.71
CA ARG A 271 -9.43 -10.54 -12.80
C ARG A 271 -9.49 -9.01 -12.71
N LEU A 272 -8.35 -8.34 -12.61
CA LEU A 272 -8.27 -6.87 -12.55
C LEU A 272 -8.79 -6.23 -13.85
N ILE A 273 -8.34 -6.70 -15.02
CA ILE A 273 -8.80 -6.20 -16.33
C ILE A 273 -10.31 -6.38 -16.47
N ARG A 274 -10.86 -7.55 -16.20
CA ARG A 274 -12.29 -7.82 -16.27
C ARG A 274 -13.10 -6.99 -15.30
N ARG A 275 -12.57 -6.73 -14.10
CA ARG A 275 -13.22 -5.85 -13.13
C ARG A 275 -13.28 -4.41 -13.65
N MET A 276 -12.23 -3.90 -14.29
CA MET A 276 -12.25 -2.58 -14.94
C MET A 276 -13.30 -2.51 -16.04
N VAL A 277 -13.37 -3.51 -16.94
CA VAL A 277 -14.39 -3.56 -18.01
C VAL A 277 -15.81 -3.57 -17.43
N ARG A 278 -16.04 -4.38 -16.37
CA ARG A 278 -17.33 -4.40 -15.67
C ARG A 278 -17.73 -3.03 -15.13
N HIS A 279 -16.79 -2.36 -14.44
CA HIS A 279 -17.07 -1.02 -13.92
C HIS A 279 -17.22 0.03 -15.03
N GLY A 280 -16.50 -0.09 -16.14
CA GLY A 280 -16.72 0.73 -17.33
C GLY A 280 -18.14 0.61 -17.89
N ARG A 281 -18.71 -0.61 -17.89
CA ARG A 281 -20.12 -0.81 -18.27
C ARG A 281 -21.10 -0.17 -17.30
N LEU A 282 -20.82 -0.21 -15.99
CA LEU A 282 -21.63 0.50 -15.00
C LEU A 282 -21.61 2.02 -15.19
N LEU A 283 -20.60 2.55 -15.88
CA LEU A 283 -20.46 3.94 -16.28
C LEU A 283 -20.97 4.19 -17.73
N ASP A 284 -21.68 3.23 -18.33
CA ASP A 284 -22.19 3.26 -19.72
C ASP A 284 -21.11 3.40 -20.82
N ILE A 285 -19.87 2.99 -20.54
CA ILE A 285 -18.79 2.96 -21.54
C ILE A 285 -18.96 1.72 -22.44
N LYS A 286 -19.40 1.94 -23.67
CA LYS A 286 -19.77 0.86 -24.62
C LYS A 286 -18.58 0.29 -25.39
N ASN A 287 -17.59 1.13 -25.70
CA ASN A 287 -16.44 0.75 -26.53
C ASN A 287 -15.22 0.41 -25.66
N GLU A 288 -14.17 -0.12 -26.31
CA GLU A 288 -12.86 -0.32 -25.68
C GLU A 288 -12.28 1.02 -25.21
N PHE A 289 -11.79 1.04 -23.98
CA PHE A 289 -11.28 2.26 -23.36
C PHE A 289 -10.01 2.05 -22.52
N LEU A 290 -9.70 0.80 -22.13
CA LEU A 290 -8.62 0.53 -21.19
C LEU A 290 -7.25 0.96 -21.72
N SER A 291 -6.98 0.79 -23.01
CA SER A 291 -5.73 1.25 -23.63
C SER A 291 -5.56 2.76 -23.53
N LYS A 292 -6.64 3.53 -23.64
CA LYS A 292 -6.61 5.01 -23.54
C LYS A 292 -6.26 5.47 -22.14
N ILE A 293 -6.77 4.82 -21.11
CA ILE A 293 -6.45 5.16 -19.70
C ILE A 293 -5.09 4.61 -19.30
N ALA A 294 -4.66 3.48 -19.85
CA ALA A 294 -3.33 2.92 -19.61
C ALA A 294 -2.20 3.85 -20.08
N ILE A 295 -2.39 4.57 -21.20
CA ILE A 295 -1.42 5.59 -21.65
C ILE A 295 -1.21 6.65 -20.56
N VAL A 296 -2.29 7.18 -19.99
CA VAL A 296 -2.21 8.17 -18.89
C VAL A 296 -1.48 7.58 -17.68
N GLY A 297 -1.80 6.34 -17.30
CA GLY A 297 -1.11 5.66 -16.20
C GLY A 297 0.38 5.45 -16.45
N ILE A 298 0.77 5.10 -17.68
CA ILE A 298 2.18 4.98 -18.08
C ILE A 298 2.89 6.35 -17.98
N GLU A 299 2.27 7.40 -18.51
CA GLU A 299 2.83 8.76 -18.45
C GLU A 299 3.07 9.23 -17.02
N LEU A 300 2.16 8.91 -16.08
CA LEU A 300 2.32 9.25 -14.66
C LEU A 300 3.50 8.51 -14.00
N MET A 301 3.71 7.24 -14.35
CA MET A 301 4.67 6.38 -13.64
C MET A 301 6.03 6.25 -14.35
N GLN A 302 6.14 6.55 -15.63
CA GLN A 302 7.33 6.28 -16.46
C GLN A 302 8.63 6.96 -16.00
N ASN A 303 8.55 8.08 -15.28
CA ASN A 303 9.74 8.75 -14.78
C ASN A 303 10.40 7.97 -13.63
N ASN A 304 9.60 7.29 -12.81
CA ASN A 304 10.07 6.43 -11.72
C ASN A 304 10.30 4.98 -12.19
N TYR A 305 9.63 4.57 -13.27
CA TYR A 305 9.69 3.23 -13.87
C TYR A 305 9.92 3.35 -15.37
N PRO A 306 11.18 3.63 -15.81
CA PRO A 306 11.51 3.84 -17.24
C PRO A 306 11.14 2.68 -18.16
N ASP A 307 11.20 1.44 -17.65
CA ASP A 307 10.82 0.22 -18.38
C ASP A 307 9.38 0.26 -18.93
N LEU A 308 8.51 1.10 -18.37
CA LEU A 308 7.14 1.28 -18.87
C LEU A 308 7.12 1.87 -20.29
N ARG A 309 8.09 2.72 -20.64
CA ARG A 309 8.22 3.28 -22.00
C ARG A 309 8.60 2.19 -23.00
N ASP A 310 9.54 1.35 -22.62
CA ASP A 310 10.04 0.27 -23.48
C ASP A 310 8.95 -0.80 -23.68
N ASN A 311 8.13 -1.04 -22.66
CA ASN A 311 7.09 -2.05 -22.64
C ASN A 311 5.70 -1.54 -23.08
N ILE A 312 5.55 -0.28 -23.52
CA ILE A 312 4.24 0.32 -23.84
C ILE A 312 3.44 -0.53 -24.85
N GLY A 313 4.08 -1.01 -25.91
CA GLY A 313 3.44 -1.85 -26.92
C GLY A 313 2.93 -3.17 -26.36
N LEU A 314 3.71 -3.82 -25.48
CA LEU A 314 3.32 -5.05 -24.80
C LEU A 314 2.13 -4.81 -23.87
N ILE A 315 2.19 -3.73 -23.07
CA ILE A 315 1.15 -3.38 -22.09
C ILE A 315 -0.18 -3.14 -22.81
N LEU A 316 -0.19 -2.28 -23.84
CA LEU A 316 -1.42 -1.95 -24.57
C LEU A 316 -1.99 -3.15 -25.30
N ASN A 317 -1.15 -3.99 -25.92
CA ASN A 317 -1.59 -5.20 -26.60
C ASN A 317 -2.25 -6.19 -25.65
N GLU A 318 -1.64 -6.52 -24.51
CA GLU A 318 -2.17 -7.47 -23.54
C GLU A 318 -3.51 -6.99 -22.94
N ILE A 319 -3.61 -5.71 -22.61
CA ILE A 319 -4.86 -5.08 -22.13
C ILE A 319 -5.95 -5.22 -23.19
N ASN A 320 -5.65 -4.87 -24.45
CA ASN A 320 -6.63 -4.88 -25.53
C ASN A 320 -7.14 -6.29 -25.82
N ILE A 321 -6.26 -7.29 -25.89
CA ILE A 321 -6.64 -8.69 -26.10
C ILE A 321 -7.64 -9.16 -25.04
N GLU A 322 -7.38 -8.90 -23.76
CA GLU A 322 -8.25 -9.39 -22.68
C GLU A 322 -9.55 -8.54 -22.58
N GLU A 323 -9.49 -7.23 -22.88
CA GLU A 323 -10.69 -6.38 -22.92
C GLU A 323 -11.66 -6.85 -24.01
N VAL A 324 -11.20 -7.02 -25.27
CA VAL A 324 -12.00 -7.50 -26.39
C VAL A 324 -12.60 -8.88 -26.07
N ARG A 325 -11.75 -9.82 -25.65
CA ARG A 325 -12.20 -11.18 -25.28
C ARG A 325 -13.30 -11.16 -24.21
N PHE A 326 -13.17 -10.33 -23.19
CA PHE A 326 -14.18 -10.26 -22.12
C PHE A 326 -15.46 -9.58 -22.57
N ARG A 327 -15.39 -8.60 -23.48
CA ARG A 327 -16.57 -7.95 -24.06
C ARG A 327 -17.37 -8.93 -24.92
N GLU A 328 -16.71 -9.73 -25.76
CA GLU A 328 -17.34 -10.77 -26.60
C GLU A 328 -18.04 -11.83 -25.76
N LEU A 329 -17.33 -12.43 -24.77
CA LEU A 329 -17.88 -13.46 -23.88
C LEU A 329 -19.14 -13.01 -23.14
N SER A 330 -19.23 -11.74 -22.77
CA SER A 330 -20.37 -11.21 -22.03
C SER A 330 -21.54 -10.79 -22.91
N LEU A 331 -21.38 -10.74 -24.25
CA LEU A 331 -22.51 -10.60 -25.19
C LEU A 331 -23.23 -11.94 -25.43
N ILE A 332 -22.56 -13.08 -25.16
CA ILE A 332 -23.11 -14.42 -25.34
C ILE A 332 -24.03 -14.83 -24.18
N HIS A 333 -23.93 -14.15 -23.03
CA HIS A 333 -24.68 -14.48 -21.81
C HIS A 333 -25.82 -13.48 -21.48
N ILE A 334 -26.24 -12.66 -22.44
CA ILE A 334 -27.47 -11.88 -22.45
C ILE A 334 -28.43 -12.57 -23.42
#